data_09aec044191ed6f7bd3cb202c7347bd2
#
_entry.id   09aec044191ed6f7bd3cb202c7347bd2
#
_cell.length_a   1.000
_cell.length_b   1.000
_cell.length_c   1.000
_cell.angle_alpha   90.00
_cell.angle_beta   90.00
_cell.angle_gamma   90.00
#
_symmetry.space_group_name_H-M   'P 1'
#
loop_
_entity.id
_entity.type
_entity.pdbx_description
1 polymer ?
#
loop_
_entity_poly.entity_id
_entity_poly.type
_entity_poly.pdbx_seq_one_letter_code
_entity_poly.pdbx_strand_id
1 'polypeptide(L)'
;MGVPAKPPPEEEKEDWLVTYADAITLLMCFFVMMLTFAEFDIPAYEEAAAAIKDKIGSGDENASPTEKLKIDVEDVVFQMQADRAVQVTKDSKGVVIELASSAFYKPGSAELREAAIPVLEKIAQTISAPRYATYNIQIEGHTDDEPISTEKFPSNWELSTARAATVVRF
;
A
#
# COMPACT_ATOMS: atom_id res chain seq x y z
N MET A 1 -66.41 -2.59 55.64
CA MET A 1 -65.70 -1.53 54.88
C MET A 1 -64.25 -1.98 54.70
N GLY A 2 -63.92 -2.49 53.49
CA GLY A 2 -62.56 -2.90 53.23
C GLY A 2 -61.73 -1.70 52.75
N VAL A 3 -60.57 -1.53 53.37
CA VAL A 3 -59.58 -0.51 53.01
C VAL A 3 -58.98 -0.94 51.67
N PRO A 4 -58.99 -0.10 50.61
CA PRO A 4 -58.35 -0.46 49.33
C PRO A 4 -56.81 -0.63 49.55
N ALA A 5 -56.28 -1.70 49.04
CA ALA A 5 -54.83 -1.97 49.08
C ALA A 5 -54.11 -0.88 48.29
N LYS A 6 -53.04 -0.34 48.89
CA LYS A 6 -52.14 0.64 48.23
C LYS A 6 -51.49 -0.03 47.02
N PRO A 7 -51.50 0.60 45.84
CA PRO A 7 -50.85 0.06 44.69
C PRO A 7 -49.33 -0.13 44.96
N PRO A 8 -48.68 -1.14 44.42
CA PRO A 8 -47.24 -1.33 44.55
C PRO A 8 -46.51 -0.09 44.05
N PRO A 9 -45.37 0.26 44.64
CA PRO A 9 -44.58 1.38 44.12
C PRO A 9 -44.23 1.09 42.66
N GLU A 10 -44.51 2.07 41.78
CA GLU A 10 -43.98 2.04 40.41
C GLU A 10 -42.48 1.96 40.53
N GLU A 11 -41.88 0.87 40.04
CA GLU A 11 -40.43 0.78 39.82
C GLU A 11 -40.08 1.96 38.93
N GLU A 12 -39.31 2.92 39.45
CA GLU A 12 -38.70 3.97 38.65
C GLU A 12 -37.87 3.25 37.59
N LYS A 13 -38.44 3.16 36.37
CA LYS A 13 -37.74 2.62 35.23
C LYS A 13 -36.50 3.47 35.07
N GLU A 14 -35.34 2.83 35.09
CA GLU A 14 -34.06 3.48 34.89
C GLU A 14 -33.92 3.88 33.42
N ASP A 15 -34.81 4.75 32.93
CA ASP A 15 -34.89 5.22 31.52
C ASP A 15 -33.61 5.90 31.08
N TRP A 16 -32.79 6.39 32.04
CA TRP A 16 -31.48 6.93 31.72
C TRP A 16 -30.48 5.86 31.25
N LEU A 17 -30.65 4.59 31.69
CA LEU A 17 -29.80 3.47 31.21
C LEU A 17 -29.93 3.22 29.72
N VAL A 18 -31.14 3.38 29.19
CA VAL A 18 -31.40 3.21 27.75
C VAL A 18 -30.72 4.32 26.97
N THR A 19 -30.82 5.56 27.40
CA THR A 19 -30.14 6.69 26.74
C THR A 19 -28.63 6.61 26.88
N TYR A 20 -28.13 6.11 28.01
CA TYR A 20 -26.71 5.88 28.21
C TYR A 20 -26.18 4.75 27.32
N ALA A 21 -26.91 3.63 27.19
CA ALA A 21 -26.56 2.53 26.30
C ALA A 21 -26.56 2.97 24.83
N ASP A 22 -27.53 3.79 24.39
CA ASP A 22 -27.56 4.34 23.06
C ASP A 22 -26.36 5.24 22.78
N ALA A 23 -26.02 6.14 23.71
CA ALA A 23 -24.85 7.00 23.60
C ALA A 23 -23.54 6.21 23.48
N ILE A 24 -23.38 5.14 24.26
CA ILE A 24 -22.17 4.27 24.20
C ILE A 24 -22.13 3.49 22.89
N THR A 25 -23.27 2.97 22.40
CA THR A 25 -23.31 2.25 21.15
C THR A 25 -22.99 3.14 19.96
N LEU A 26 -23.52 4.38 19.95
CA LEU A 26 -23.17 5.37 18.94
C LEU A 26 -21.68 5.75 18.98
N LEU A 27 -21.12 5.94 20.17
CA LEU A 27 -19.69 6.21 20.36
C LEU A 27 -18.84 5.05 19.87
N MET A 28 -19.22 3.82 20.17
CA MET A 28 -18.52 2.62 19.71
C MET A 28 -18.60 2.48 18.19
N CYS A 29 -19.77 2.71 17.58
CA CYS A 29 -19.92 2.74 16.14
C CYS A 29 -19.04 3.81 15.49
N PHE A 30 -18.94 4.98 16.10
CA PHE A 30 -18.06 6.05 15.64
C PHE A 30 -16.59 5.62 15.65
N PHE A 31 -16.11 4.99 16.73
CA PHE A 31 -14.73 4.49 16.78
C PHE A 31 -14.46 3.36 15.79
N VAL A 32 -15.41 2.44 15.61
CA VAL A 32 -15.29 1.38 14.62
C VAL A 32 -15.20 2.00 13.20
N MET A 33 -16.04 3.00 12.93
CA MET A 33 -15.98 3.72 11.65
C MET A 33 -14.63 4.44 11.47
N MET A 34 -14.12 5.10 12.51
CA MET A 34 -12.79 5.74 12.47
C MET A 34 -11.66 4.73 12.21
N LEU A 35 -11.76 3.52 12.78
CA LEU A 35 -10.79 2.45 12.54
C LEU A 35 -10.79 1.97 11.08
N THR A 36 -11.93 1.99 10.38
CA THR A 36 -11.99 1.61 8.96
C THR A 36 -11.33 2.63 8.04
N PHE A 37 -11.20 3.89 8.47
CA PHE A 37 -10.48 4.95 7.74
C PHE A 37 -9.01 5.11 8.19
N ALA A 38 -8.59 4.38 9.22
CA ALA A 38 -7.20 4.44 9.68
C ALA A 38 -6.30 3.69 8.70
N GLU A 39 -5.57 4.43 7.89
CA GLU A 39 -4.46 3.88 7.09
C GLU A 39 -3.25 3.74 8.03
N PHE A 40 -2.79 2.50 8.20
CA PHE A 40 -1.55 2.25 8.93
C PHE A 40 -0.37 2.49 8.00
N ASP A 41 0.36 3.56 8.25
CA ASP A 41 1.63 3.84 7.56
C ASP A 41 2.71 2.89 8.11
N ILE A 42 2.79 1.69 7.53
CA ILE A 42 3.76 0.66 7.92
C ILE A 42 5.21 1.17 7.77
N PRO A 43 5.60 1.86 6.67
CA PRO A 43 6.92 2.45 6.53
C PRO A 43 7.28 3.45 7.62
N ALA A 44 6.36 4.33 8.01
CA ALA A 44 6.61 5.29 9.10
C ALA A 44 6.80 4.60 10.44
N TYR A 45 6.03 3.53 10.71
CA TYR A 45 6.22 2.71 11.90
C TYR A 45 7.58 2.01 11.91
N GLU A 46 8.00 1.42 10.78
CA GLU A 46 9.29 0.76 10.64
C GLU A 46 10.46 1.74 10.82
N GLU A 47 10.35 2.95 10.29
CA GLU A 47 11.34 4.00 10.45
C GLU A 47 11.46 4.46 11.91
N ALA A 48 10.34 4.67 12.58
CA ALA A 48 10.32 5.00 14.00
C ALA A 48 10.91 3.86 14.85
N ALA A 49 10.59 2.61 14.55
CA ALA A 49 11.15 1.45 15.23
C ALA A 49 12.67 1.29 14.99
N ALA A 50 13.14 1.57 13.76
CA ALA A 50 14.56 1.56 13.42
C ALA A 50 15.33 2.67 14.15
N ALA A 51 14.78 3.88 14.19
CA ALA A 51 15.37 5.02 14.91
C ALA A 51 15.48 4.78 16.43
N ILE A 52 14.50 4.07 17.02
CA ILE A 52 14.55 3.68 18.43
C ILE A 52 15.65 2.64 18.66
N LYS A 53 15.78 1.63 17.79
CA LYS A 53 16.82 0.61 17.88
C LYS A 53 18.22 1.20 17.76
N ASP A 54 18.43 2.16 16.85
CA ASP A 54 19.68 2.86 16.67
C ASP A 54 20.13 3.59 17.95
N LYS A 55 19.19 4.25 18.63
CA LYS A 55 19.45 4.92 19.92
C LYS A 55 19.70 3.97 21.10
N ILE A 56 19.25 2.72 21.01
CA ILE A 56 19.43 1.71 22.07
C ILE A 56 20.76 0.94 21.92
N GLY A 57 21.52 1.18 20.84
CA GLY A 57 22.90 0.74 20.72
C GLY A 57 23.09 -0.65 20.06
N SER A 58 22.19 -1.06 19.19
CA SER A 58 22.41 -2.21 18.30
C SER A 58 22.92 -1.69 16.97
N GLY A 59 24.20 -1.81 16.70
CA GLY A 59 24.86 -1.26 15.51
C GLY A 59 24.33 -1.80 14.17
N ASP A 60 24.86 -1.31 13.12
CA ASP A 60 24.82 -1.55 11.64
C ASP A 60 23.76 -2.50 10.98
N GLU A 61 22.99 -3.28 11.73
CA GLU A 61 21.92 -4.13 11.22
C GLU A 61 20.52 -3.47 11.20
N ASN A 62 20.44 -2.19 11.48
CA ASN A 62 19.19 -1.50 11.87
C ASN A 62 18.40 -0.82 10.74
N ALA A 63 18.82 -0.94 9.48
CA ALA A 63 18.01 -0.46 8.37
C ALA A 63 16.63 -1.14 8.37
N SER A 64 15.56 -0.33 8.23
CA SER A 64 14.20 -0.88 8.13
C SER A 64 14.12 -1.87 6.96
N PRO A 65 13.21 -2.85 7.01
CA PRO A 65 13.04 -3.78 5.90
C PRO A 65 12.78 -3.09 4.56
N THR A 66 12.02 -1.98 4.55
CA THR A 66 11.79 -1.15 3.37
C THR A 66 13.07 -0.47 2.88
N GLU A 67 13.93 0.01 3.78
CA GLU A 67 15.22 0.58 3.41
C GLU A 67 16.15 -0.46 2.79
N LYS A 68 16.18 -1.67 3.36
CA LYS A 68 16.93 -2.80 2.79
C LYS A 68 16.42 -3.18 1.41
N LEU A 69 15.11 -3.22 1.22
CA LEU A 69 14.50 -3.49 -0.09
C LEU A 69 14.91 -2.43 -1.12
N LYS A 70 14.86 -1.14 -0.73
CA LYS A 70 15.30 -0.05 -1.60
C LYS A 70 16.74 -0.24 -2.04
N ILE A 71 17.66 -0.46 -1.09
CA ILE A 71 19.08 -0.67 -1.36
C ILE A 71 19.30 -1.89 -2.27
N ASP A 72 18.64 -3.01 -1.99
CA ASP A 72 18.77 -4.22 -2.81
C ASP A 72 18.31 -4.01 -4.25
N VAL A 73 17.25 -3.24 -4.46
CA VAL A 73 16.75 -2.92 -5.81
C VAL A 73 17.67 -1.89 -6.48
N GLU A 74 18.15 -0.87 -5.78
CA GLU A 74 19.14 0.10 -6.30
C GLU A 74 20.42 -0.61 -6.75
N ASP A 75 20.91 -1.57 -5.98
CA ASP A 75 22.10 -2.38 -6.35
C ASP A 75 21.86 -3.17 -7.65
N VAL A 76 20.68 -3.76 -7.80
CA VAL A 76 20.30 -4.46 -9.04
C VAL A 76 20.27 -3.50 -10.23
N VAL A 77 19.62 -2.33 -10.05
CA VAL A 77 19.52 -1.31 -11.10
C VAL A 77 20.91 -0.84 -11.52
N PHE A 78 21.80 -0.61 -10.56
CA PHE A 78 23.18 -0.22 -10.82
C PHE A 78 23.99 -1.32 -11.54
N GLN A 79 23.90 -2.58 -11.08
CA GLN A 79 24.56 -3.72 -11.73
C GLN A 79 24.10 -3.92 -13.17
N MET A 80 22.84 -3.66 -13.45
CA MET A 80 22.26 -3.78 -14.80
C MET A 80 22.46 -2.52 -15.64
N GLN A 81 23.11 -1.47 -15.12
CA GLN A 81 23.27 -0.17 -15.77
C GLN A 81 21.93 0.44 -16.24
N ALA A 82 20.87 0.20 -15.44
CA ALA A 82 19.51 0.60 -15.75
C ALA A 82 19.07 1.89 -15.02
N ASP A 83 19.98 2.62 -14.42
CA ASP A 83 19.75 3.84 -13.62
C ASP A 83 19.02 4.96 -14.38
N ARG A 84 19.12 4.98 -15.71
CA ARG A 84 18.37 5.92 -16.58
C ARG A 84 16.95 5.46 -16.90
N ALA A 85 16.68 4.17 -16.72
CA ALA A 85 15.42 3.54 -17.07
C ALA A 85 14.57 3.18 -15.86
N VAL A 86 15.18 3.05 -14.68
CA VAL A 86 14.54 2.67 -13.44
C VAL A 86 14.93 3.67 -12.36
N GLN A 87 13.94 4.24 -11.70
CA GLN A 87 14.14 5.06 -10.50
C GLN A 87 13.57 4.34 -9.29
N VAL A 88 14.30 4.35 -8.18
CA VAL A 88 13.88 3.73 -6.93
C VAL A 88 13.77 4.81 -5.88
N THR A 89 12.57 5.01 -5.36
CA THR A 89 12.29 6.01 -4.32
C THR A 89 11.57 5.35 -3.15
N LYS A 90 11.44 6.07 -2.05
CA LYS A 90 10.67 5.65 -0.89
C LYS A 90 9.63 6.73 -0.59
N ASP A 91 8.41 6.30 -0.37
CA ASP A 91 7.32 7.17 0.06
C ASP A 91 6.61 6.60 1.30
N SER A 92 5.47 7.19 1.70
CA SER A 92 4.65 6.75 2.83
C SER A 92 4.02 5.36 2.63
N LYS A 93 3.96 4.85 1.40
CA LYS A 93 3.39 3.53 1.07
C LYS A 93 4.45 2.43 1.01
N GLY A 94 5.73 2.80 0.92
CA GLY A 94 6.85 1.86 0.84
C GLY A 94 7.89 2.24 -0.19
N VAL A 95 8.43 1.23 -0.90
CA VAL A 95 9.39 1.43 -1.97
C VAL A 95 8.66 1.54 -3.30
N VAL A 96 8.89 2.64 -4.01
CA VAL A 96 8.35 2.89 -5.34
C VAL A 96 9.44 2.66 -6.39
N ILE A 97 9.17 1.82 -7.36
CA ILE A 97 10.05 1.49 -8.48
C ILE A 97 9.39 2.02 -9.75
N GLU A 98 9.91 3.10 -10.27
CA GLU A 98 9.40 3.72 -11.49
C GLU A 98 10.17 3.22 -12.72
N LEU A 99 9.43 2.74 -13.72
CA LEU A 99 9.97 2.22 -14.97
C LEU A 99 9.68 3.20 -16.10
N ALA A 100 10.72 3.74 -16.73
CA ALA A 100 10.56 4.65 -17.87
C ALA A 100 9.93 3.93 -19.07
N SER A 101 8.72 4.31 -19.47
CA SER A 101 7.95 3.68 -20.54
C SER A 101 8.75 3.52 -21.84
N SER A 102 9.54 4.52 -22.23
CA SER A 102 10.35 4.49 -23.46
C SER A 102 11.46 3.45 -23.44
N ALA A 103 11.97 3.11 -22.26
CA ALA A 103 13.01 2.09 -22.08
C ALA A 103 12.41 0.67 -22.07
N PHE A 104 11.23 0.50 -21.45
CA PHE A 104 10.64 -0.81 -21.23
C PHE A 104 9.67 -1.25 -22.32
N TYR A 105 8.98 -0.33 -22.98
CA TYR A 105 7.95 -0.65 -23.98
C TYR A 105 8.27 -0.12 -25.36
N LYS A 106 7.73 -0.77 -26.37
CA LYS A 106 7.70 -0.21 -27.73
C LYS A 106 6.71 0.96 -27.77
N PRO A 107 6.95 1.99 -28.60
CA PRO A 107 6.02 3.11 -28.74
C PRO A 107 4.60 2.67 -29.06
N GLY A 108 3.59 3.22 -28.37
CA GLY A 108 2.18 2.88 -28.58
C GLY A 108 1.81 1.42 -28.32
N SER A 109 2.64 0.66 -27.58
CA SER A 109 2.46 -0.76 -27.35
C SER A 109 2.63 -1.11 -25.86
N ALA A 110 2.05 -2.23 -25.46
CA ALA A 110 2.30 -2.88 -24.16
C ALA A 110 3.32 -4.04 -24.27
N GLU A 111 3.97 -4.19 -25.41
CA GLU A 111 4.99 -5.20 -25.63
C GLU A 111 6.32 -4.74 -25.05
N LEU A 112 6.91 -5.56 -24.17
CA LEU A 112 8.22 -5.28 -23.59
C LEU A 112 9.32 -5.36 -24.64
N ARG A 113 10.32 -4.51 -24.48
CA ARG A 113 11.56 -4.60 -25.24
C ARG A 113 12.40 -5.76 -24.72
N GLU A 114 13.07 -6.47 -25.59
CA GLU A 114 13.96 -7.58 -25.21
C GLU A 114 15.03 -7.17 -24.19
N ALA A 115 15.55 -5.95 -24.32
CA ALA A 115 16.54 -5.40 -23.39
C ALA A 115 15.97 -5.11 -21.99
N ALA A 116 14.66 -4.95 -21.84
CA ALA A 116 14.00 -4.68 -20.57
C ALA A 116 13.75 -5.97 -19.76
N ILE A 117 13.63 -7.10 -20.43
CA ILE A 117 13.31 -8.39 -19.82
C ILE A 117 14.30 -8.77 -18.70
N PRO A 118 15.63 -8.80 -18.92
CA PRO A 118 16.56 -9.21 -17.88
C PRO A 118 16.58 -8.27 -16.67
N VAL A 119 16.27 -6.99 -16.87
CA VAL A 119 16.16 -6.01 -15.76
C VAL A 119 14.93 -6.33 -14.90
N LEU A 120 13.78 -6.56 -15.55
CA LEU A 120 12.55 -6.95 -14.82
C LEU A 120 12.70 -8.28 -14.11
N GLU A 121 13.31 -9.29 -14.74
CA GLU A 121 13.59 -10.58 -14.09
C GLU A 121 14.40 -10.40 -12.81
N LYS A 122 15.44 -9.59 -12.87
CA LYS A 122 16.31 -9.39 -11.72
C LYS A 122 15.61 -8.63 -10.59
N ILE A 123 14.84 -7.59 -10.92
CA ILE A 123 14.01 -6.87 -9.96
C ILE A 123 12.98 -7.82 -9.35
N ALA A 124 12.26 -8.59 -10.16
CA ALA A 124 11.26 -9.56 -9.70
C ALA A 124 11.86 -10.62 -8.75
N GLN A 125 13.05 -11.14 -9.06
CA GLN A 125 13.77 -12.07 -8.18
C GLN A 125 14.11 -11.42 -6.83
N THR A 126 14.51 -10.15 -6.83
CA THR A 126 14.88 -9.42 -5.61
C THR A 126 13.66 -9.19 -4.72
N ILE A 127 12.56 -8.69 -5.28
CA ILE A 127 11.33 -8.41 -4.51
C ILE A 127 10.61 -9.68 -4.05
N SER A 128 10.79 -10.80 -4.76
CA SER A 128 10.22 -12.11 -4.40
C SER A 128 11.04 -12.88 -3.36
N ALA A 129 12.13 -12.31 -2.85
CA ALA A 129 12.92 -12.96 -1.83
C ALA A 129 12.09 -13.20 -0.55
N PRO A 130 12.28 -14.33 0.17
CA PRO A 130 11.47 -14.69 1.34
C PRO A 130 11.40 -13.61 2.43
N ARG A 131 12.45 -12.80 2.56
CA ARG A 131 12.51 -11.66 3.50
C ARG A 131 11.50 -10.55 3.19
N TYR A 132 10.98 -10.49 1.97
CA TYR A 132 10.00 -9.51 1.49
C TYR A 132 8.61 -10.09 1.25
N ALA A 133 8.38 -11.36 1.58
CA ALA A 133 7.12 -12.07 1.33
C ALA A 133 5.89 -11.47 2.06
N THR A 134 6.11 -10.62 3.06
CA THR A 134 5.03 -9.92 3.80
C THR A 134 4.57 -8.65 3.12
N TYR A 135 5.29 -8.16 2.11
CA TYR A 135 4.91 -6.94 1.39
C TYR A 135 3.95 -7.24 0.26
N ASN A 136 3.01 -6.33 0.04
CA ASN A 136 2.13 -6.36 -1.12
C ASN A 136 2.79 -5.58 -2.26
N ILE A 137 2.69 -6.13 -3.47
CA ILE A 137 3.16 -5.47 -4.68
C ILE A 137 1.95 -4.88 -5.40
N GLN A 138 1.97 -3.57 -5.59
CA GLN A 138 0.99 -2.85 -6.39
C GLN A 138 1.64 -2.40 -7.68
N ILE A 139 1.04 -2.70 -8.83
CA ILE A 139 1.55 -2.32 -10.13
C ILE A 139 0.58 -1.34 -10.76
N GLU A 140 1.06 -0.14 -11.03
CA GLU A 140 0.31 0.95 -11.63
C GLU A 140 0.85 1.24 -13.03
N GLY A 141 -0.05 1.46 -13.99
CA GLY A 141 0.30 1.86 -15.35
C GLY A 141 -0.11 3.31 -15.59
N HIS A 142 0.82 4.12 -16.04
CA HIS A 142 0.61 5.52 -16.39
C HIS A 142 0.97 5.76 -17.86
N THR A 143 0.29 6.70 -18.49
CA THR A 143 0.60 7.23 -19.82
C THR A 143 0.75 8.74 -19.74
N ASP A 144 1.35 9.32 -20.76
CA ASP A 144 1.39 10.78 -20.96
C ASP A 144 0.02 11.33 -21.38
N ASP A 145 -0.05 12.65 -21.54
CA ASP A 145 -1.26 13.37 -21.91
C ASP A 145 -1.56 13.28 -23.42
N GLU A 146 -0.66 12.69 -24.22
CA GLU A 146 -0.93 12.53 -25.66
C GLU A 146 -1.99 11.45 -25.89
N PRO A 147 -3.14 11.80 -26.50
CA PRO A 147 -4.18 10.82 -26.75
C PRO A 147 -3.71 9.78 -27.76
N ILE A 148 -3.83 8.51 -27.39
CA ILE A 148 -3.63 7.40 -28.30
C ILE A 148 -4.98 6.90 -28.82
N SER A 149 -5.05 6.54 -30.10
CA SER A 149 -6.18 5.85 -30.68
C SER A 149 -5.67 4.91 -31.77
N THR A 150 -5.57 3.64 -31.41
CA THR A 150 -5.15 2.58 -32.33
C THR A 150 -6.21 1.47 -32.32
N GLU A 151 -6.19 0.59 -33.30
CA GLU A 151 -7.09 -0.56 -33.35
C GLU A 151 -6.97 -1.44 -32.09
N LYS A 152 -5.77 -1.55 -31.51
CA LYS A 152 -5.50 -2.36 -30.33
C LYS A 152 -5.78 -1.62 -29.01
N PHE A 153 -5.54 -0.31 -28.98
CA PHE A 153 -5.70 0.53 -27.80
C PHE A 153 -6.51 1.78 -28.16
N PRO A 154 -7.83 1.77 -27.90
CA PRO A 154 -8.71 2.89 -28.23
C PRO A 154 -8.39 4.16 -27.44
N SER A 155 -7.85 4.03 -26.23
CA SER A 155 -7.43 5.15 -25.39
C SER A 155 -6.19 4.84 -24.55
N ASN A 156 -5.70 5.85 -23.85
CA ASN A 156 -4.57 5.73 -22.90
C ASN A 156 -4.89 4.80 -21.72
N TRP A 157 -6.18 4.60 -21.39
CA TRP A 157 -6.60 3.70 -20.33
C TRP A 157 -6.31 2.24 -20.64
N GLU A 158 -6.65 1.80 -21.84
CA GLU A 158 -6.38 0.44 -22.29
C GLU A 158 -4.88 0.19 -22.40
N LEU A 159 -4.13 1.19 -22.91
CA LEU A 159 -2.68 1.08 -23.03
C LEU A 159 -2.00 0.97 -21.67
N SER A 160 -2.33 1.85 -20.71
CA SER A 160 -1.74 1.85 -19.39
C SER A 160 -2.05 0.55 -18.63
N THR A 161 -3.31 0.11 -18.69
CA THR A 161 -3.74 -1.16 -18.06
C THR A 161 -3.03 -2.36 -18.68
N ALA A 162 -2.90 -2.40 -20.00
CA ALA A 162 -2.20 -3.47 -20.70
C ALA A 162 -0.70 -3.51 -20.36
N ARG A 163 -0.05 -2.36 -20.19
CA ARG A 163 1.34 -2.26 -19.74
C ARG A 163 1.52 -2.79 -18.33
N ALA A 164 0.68 -2.35 -17.38
CA ALA A 164 0.69 -2.86 -16.03
C ALA A 164 0.46 -4.38 -15.99
N ALA A 165 -0.53 -4.87 -16.73
CA ALA A 165 -0.82 -6.31 -16.82
C ALA A 165 0.34 -7.13 -17.41
N THR A 166 1.13 -6.54 -18.30
CA THR A 166 2.31 -7.21 -18.86
C THR A 166 3.40 -7.40 -17.81
N VAL A 167 3.62 -6.41 -16.93
CA VAL A 167 4.58 -6.52 -15.83
C VAL A 167 4.10 -7.52 -14.77
N VAL A 168 2.79 -7.56 -14.46
CA VAL A 168 2.22 -8.54 -13.50
C VAL A 168 2.46 -9.99 -13.93
N ARG A 169 2.51 -10.25 -15.22
CA ARG A 169 2.71 -11.61 -15.75
C ARG A 169 4.16 -12.08 -15.70
N PHE A 170 5.03 -11.16 -15.40
CA PHE A 170 6.47 -11.39 -15.37
C PHE A 170 6.92 -11.92 -14.02
#